data_fd7a749d93c0da0eb06ed26fe6b13852
#
_entry.id   fd7a749d93c0da0eb06ed26fe6b13852
#
_cell.length_a   1.000
_cell.length_b   1.000
_cell.length_c   1.000
_cell.angle_alpha   90.00
_cell.angle_beta   90.00
_cell.angle_gamma   90.00
#
_symmetry.space_group_name_H-M   'P 1'
#
loop_
_entity.id
_entity.type
_entity.pdbx_description
1 polymer ?
#
loop_
_entity_poly.entity_id
_entity_poly.type
_entity_poly.pdbx_seq_one_letter_code
_entity_poly.pdbx_strand_id
1 'polypeptide(L)'
;MPGEVLRFDFSGRTVELWAPQEPSEHLLVAHDGQNVFDGKSSTFRGKTWEMAQSAFKVGYETGNVPPIIIAIWHSSTKQDPMGRAKDLSPQRFFQEDVKVNLSSVLDSDLDLLHGDKYLEEIFTNYVPSLLSLLNLQITPENTALIGSSMGGLSTLYAAYLRPKDFKTALALSPHWVIGSEALVNRTVKELPAPGTHKVWMSRGTKGLDAEYEPFQDLADELMLIKGYQKDFDFASKVFKKTGHNESSWASYLDYPLRFWLNN
;
A
#
# COMPACT_ATOMS: atom_id res chain seq x y z
N MET A 1 -13.06 -11.29 15.67
CA MET A 1 -11.67 -11.25 15.20
C MET A 1 -10.79 -11.63 16.37
N PRO A 2 -10.00 -12.70 16.30
CA PRO A 2 -9.05 -13.02 17.35
C PRO A 2 -7.85 -12.04 17.25
N GLY A 3 -7.47 -11.45 18.36
CA GLY A 3 -6.40 -10.46 18.46
C GLY A 3 -6.89 -9.07 18.86
N GLU A 4 -6.02 -8.33 19.53
CA GLU A 4 -6.24 -6.96 19.95
C GLU A 4 -5.49 -6.01 19.01
N VAL A 5 -6.07 -4.83 18.73
CA VAL A 5 -5.38 -3.76 18.00
C VAL A 5 -4.77 -2.83 19.04
N LEU A 6 -3.46 -2.75 19.05
CA LEU A 6 -2.70 -1.82 19.89
C LEU A 6 -2.41 -0.55 19.10
N ARG A 7 -2.49 0.60 19.75
CA ARG A 7 -2.23 1.90 19.15
C ARG A 7 -1.06 2.58 19.82
N PHE A 8 -0.14 3.10 19.01
CA PHE A 8 1.08 3.77 19.42
C PHE A 8 1.14 5.19 18.84
N ASP A 9 1.81 6.08 19.52
CA ASP A 9 2.16 7.40 19.03
C ASP A 9 3.68 7.51 18.86
N PHE A 10 4.10 7.78 17.63
CA PHE A 10 5.49 8.03 17.27
C PHE A 10 5.66 9.52 16.94
N SER A 11 5.81 10.33 17.98
CA SER A 11 6.01 11.80 17.86
C SER A 11 4.91 12.48 17.01
N GLY A 12 3.64 12.11 17.27
CA GLY A 12 2.46 12.64 16.58
C GLY A 12 2.01 11.79 15.37
N ARG A 13 2.73 10.71 15.02
CA ARG A 13 2.29 9.73 14.04
C ARG A 13 1.60 8.55 14.73
N THR A 14 0.33 8.36 14.48
CA THR A 14 -0.39 7.18 14.97
C THR A 14 -0.03 5.96 14.14
N VAL A 15 0.34 4.87 14.83
CA VAL A 15 0.60 3.56 14.24
C VAL A 15 -0.20 2.51 15.01
N GLU A 16 -0.89 1.66 14.30
CA GLU A 16 -1.65 0.56 14.88
C GLU A 16 -0.99 -0.78 14.55
N LEU A 17 -1.00 -1.67 15.52
CA LEU A 17 -0.45 -3.02 15.44
C LEU A 17 -1.55 -4.03 15.74
N TRP A 18 -1.73 -4.99 14.85
CA TRP A 18 -2.49 -6.22 15.11
C TRP A 18 -1.56 -7.42 14.91
N ALA A 19 -1.59 -8.35 15.85
CA ALA A 19 -0.84 -9.59 15.76
C ALA A 19 -1.76 -10.80 16.03
N PRO A 20 -1.56 -11.93 15.33
CA PRO A 20 -2.23 -13.18 15.65
C PRO A 20 -1.73 -13.71 17.01
N GLN A 21 -2.44 -14.71 17.58
CA GLN A 21 -2.03 -15.34 18.84
C GLN A 21 -0.76 -16.18 18.70
N GLU A 22 -0.56 -16.78 17.54
CA GLU A 22 0.63 -17.56 17.22
C GLU A 22 1.72 -16.66 16.62
N PRO A 23 3.01 -16.91 16.90
CA PRO A 23 4.09 -16.15 16.28
C PRO A 23 4.04 -16.24 14.76
N SER A 24 3.99 -15.12 14.07
CA SER A 24 3.99 -15.04 12.61
C SER A 24 5.38 -14.73 12.06
N GLU A 25 5.70 -15.33 10.92
CA GLU A 25 6.88 -15.02 10.15
C GLU A 25 6.64 -13.96 9.08
N HIS A 26 5.38 -13.49 8.92
CA HIS A 26 4.97 -12.55 7.88
C HIS A 26 4.55 -11.20 8.46
N LEU A 27 4.93 -10.13 7.78
CA LEU A 27 4.58 -8.75 8.11
C LEU A 27 3.88 -8.06 6.95
N LEU A 28 2.69 -7.50 7.21
CA LEU A 28 1.97 -6.62 6.31
C LEU A 28 2.02 -5.19 6.85
N VAL A 29 2.66 -4.29 6.14
CA VAL A 29 2.66 -2.86 6.45
C VAL A 29 1.61 -2.17 5.59
N ALA A 30 0.68 -1.43 6.21
CA ALA A 30 -0.44 -0.82 5.51
C ALA A 30 -0.41 0.71 5.61
N HIS A 31 -0.57 1.39 4.48
CA HIS A 31 -0.87 2.81 4.43
C HIS A 31 -2.31 3.10 4.85
N ASP A 32 -2.61 4.37 5.15
CA ASP A 32 -3.97 4.83 5.55
C ASP A 32 -4.53 4.04 6.75
N GLY A 33 -3.71 3.82 7.76
CA GLY A 33 -3.98 2.94 8.90
C GLY A 33 -5.29 3.21 9.63
N GLN A 34 -5.77 4.46 9.67
CA GLN A 34 -7.04 4.83 10.26
C GLN A 34 -8.25 4.13 9.61
N ASN A 35 -8.10 3.58 8.38
CA ASN A 35 -9.14 2.88 7.64
C ASN A 35 -9.00 1.34 7.71
N VAL A 36 -7.98 0.81 8.42
CA VAL A 36 -7.62 -0.62 8.37
C VAL A 36 -8.50 -1.45 9.31
N PHE A 37 -8.64 -1.05 10.57
CA PHE A 37 -9.23 -1.89 11.62
C PHE A 37 -10.56 -1.39 12.17
N ASP A 38 -10.65 -0.12 12.60
CA ASP A 38 -11.80 0.40 13.35
C ASP A 38 -12.60 1.43 12.53
N GLY A 39 -13.89 1.16 12.36
CA GLY A 39 -14.80 2.08 11.70
C GLY A 39 -14.95 3.46 12.40
N LYS A 40 -14.61 3.55 13.70
CA LYS A 40 -14.65 4.84 14.43
C LYS A 40 -13.51 5.75 14.04
N SER A 41 -12.34 5.19 13.72
CA SER A 41 -11.18 5.94 13.24
C SER A 41 -11.22 6.21 11.74
N SER A 42 -12.01 5.42 11.00
CA SER A 42 -12.11 5.53 9.55
C SER A 42 -12.61 6.89 9.08
N THR A 43 -11.91 7.46 8.09
CA THR A 43 -12.31 8.70 7.41
C THR A 43 -13.53 8.53 6.51
N PHE A 44 -13.98 7.29 6.24
CA PHE A 44 -15.03 6.93 5.28
C PHE A 44 -16.29 6.35 5.94
N ARG A 45 -16.87 7.09 6.89
CA ARG A 45 -18.17 6.77 7.50
C ARG A 45 -18.27 5.35 8.08
N GLY A 46 -17.25 4.94 8.81
CA GLY A 46 -17.26 3.66 9.51
C GLY A 46 -16.93 2.44 8.65
N LYS A 47 -16.55 2.63 7.39
CA LYS A 47 -16.09 1.54 6.51
C LYS A 47 -14.60 1.34 6.65
N THR A 48 -14.19 0.09 6.76
CA THR A 48 -12.78 -0.29 6.87
C THR A 48 -12.40 -1.30 5.79
N TRP A 49 -11.12 -1.61 5.72
CA TRP A 49 -10.61 -2.66 4.84
C TRP A 49 -10.86 -4.07 5.35
N GLU A 50 -11.32 -4.23 6.61
CA GLU A 50 -11.47 -5.53 7.26
C GLU A 50 -10.20 -6.39 7.15
N MET A 51 -9.04 -5.71 7.21
CA MET A 51 -7.75 -6.31 6.81
C MET A 51 -7.34 -7.47 7.72
N ALA A 52 -7.57 -7.38 9.02
CA ALA A 52 -7.24 -8.45 9.93
C ALA A 52 -8.11 -9.70 9.70
N GLN A 53 -9.37 -9.53 9.31
CA GLN A 53 -10.26 -10.64 8.97
C GLN A 53 -9.78 -11.36 7.71
N SER A 54 -9.45 -10.60 6.65
CA SER A 54 -8.92 -11.15 5.40
C SER A 54 -7.55 -11.80 5.60
N ALA A 55 -6.65 -11.16 6.35
CA ALA A 55 -5.34 -11.71 6.68
C ALA A 55 -5.44 -13.02 7.47
N PHE A 56 -6.33 -13.06 8.47
CA PHE A 56 -6.60 -14.26 9.26
C PHE A 56 -7.11 -15.40 8.37
N LYS A 57 -8.12 -15.13 7.54
CA LYS A 57 -8.70 -16.11 6.62
C LYS A 57 -7.66 -16.65 5.64
N VAL A 58 -6.96 -15.75 4.93
CA VAL A 58 -6.01 -16.15 3.89
C VAL A 58 -4.78 -16.84 4.48
N GLY A 59 -4.28 -16.40 5.64
CA GLY A 59 -3.20 -17.06 6.33
C GLY A 59 -3.50 -18.56 6.52
N TYR A 60 -4.61 -18.89 7.13
CA TYR A 60 -4.99 -20.30 7.32
C TYR A 60 -5.27 -21.06 6.02
N GLU A 61 -5.89 -20.43 5.01
CA GLU A 61 -6.13 -21.04 3.70
C GLU A 61 -4.84 -21.39 2.95
N THR A 62 -3.78 -20.63 3.17
CA THR A 62 -2.45 -20.84 2.57
C THR A 62 -1.51 -21.69 3.42
N GLY A 63 -1.97 -22.15 4.60
CA GLY A 63 -1.16 -22.93 5.54
C GLY A 63 -0.14 -22.10 6.32
N ASN A 64 -0.28 -20.76 6.33
CA ASN A 64 0.56 -19.84 7.09
C ASN A 64 -0.13 -19.40 8.39
N VAL A 65 0.65 -19.04 9.39
CA VAL A 65 0.14 -18.20 10.49
C VAL A 65 -0.21 -16.82 9.87
N PRO A 66 -1.38 -16.23 10.21
CA PRO A 66 -1.77 -14.94 9.69
C PRO A 66 -0.66 -13.88 9.88
N PRO A 67 -0.40 -12.99 8.91
CA PRO A 67 0.62 -11.97 9.04
C PRO A 67 0.33 -10.99 10.18
N ILE A 68 1.37 -10.47 10.81
CA ILE A 68 1.28 -9.28 11.64
C ILE A 68 0.92 -8.09 10.74
N ILE A 69 0.08 -7.19 11.20
CA ILE A 69 -0.30 -5.99 10.47
C ILE A 69 0.15 -4.77 11.25
N ILE A 70 0.96 -3.92 10.60
CA ILE A 70 1.33 -2.59 11.08
C ILE A 70 0.67 -1.57 10.17
N ALA A 71 -0.26 -0.78 10.70
CA ALA A 71 -1.06 0.17 9.95
C ALA A 71 -0.67 1.60 10.29
N ILE A 72 -0.13 2.33 9.31
CA ILE A 72 0.41 3.68 9.49
C ILE A 72 -0.65 4.71 9.11
N TRP A 73 -1.06 5.55 10.06
CA TRP A 73 -1.98 6.65 9.78
C TRP A 73 -1.27 7.74 8.97
N HIS A 74 -1.97 8.34 8.02
CA HIS A 74 -1.48 9.54 7.35
C HIS A 74 -1.56 10.77 8.27
N SER A 75 -0.81 11.82 7.95
CA SER A 75 -0.67 13.02 8.79
C SER A 75 -1.77 14.08 8.62
N SER A 76 -2.79 13.84 7.80
CA SER A 76 -3.85 14.85 7.64
C SER A 76 -4.54 15.18 8.96
N THR A 77 -4.71 16.46 9.18
CA THR A 77 -5.45 17.04 10.31
C THR A 77 -6.45 18.07 9.79
N LYS A 78 -7.26 18.67 10.69
CA LYS A 78 -8.11 19.80 10.32
C LYS A 78 -7.29 21.03 9.91
N GLN A 79 -6.09 21.19 10.45
CA GLN A 79 -5.18 22.29 10.17
C GLN A 79 -4.34 22.04 8.90
N ASP A 80 -4.02 20.79 8.61
CA ASP A 80 -3.33 20.37 7.39
C ASP A 80 -4.10 19.22 6.71
N PRO A 81 -5.13 19.50 5.93
CA PRO A 81 -5.91 18.48 5.22
C PRO A 81 -5.10 17.77 4.12
N MET A 82 -3.98 18.37 3.68
CA MET A 82 -3.11 17.83 2.63
C MET A 82 -2.05 16.82 3.16
N GLY A 83 -1.98 16.58 4.47
CA GLY A 83 -1.00 15.69 5.08
C GLY A 83 -0.93 14.32 4.40
N ARG A 84 -2.08 13.70 4.06
CA ARG A 84 -2.12 12.43 3.33
C ARG A 84 -1.45 12.52 1.96
N ALA A 85 -1.73 13.56 1.21
CA ALA A 85 -1.13 13.75 -0.12
C ALA A 85 0.38 13.98 0.00
N LYS A 86 0.83 14.73 1.01
CA LYS A 86 2.25 14.97 1.28
C LYS A 86 2.98 13.68 1.65
N ASP A 87 2.37 12.82 2.51
CA ASP A 87 2.94 11.54 2.93
C ASP A 87 3.02 10.52 1.78
N LEU A 88 1.97 10.42 0.96
CA LEU A 88 1.79 9.31 0.04
C LEU A 88 2.17 9.61 -1.43
N SER A 89 2.64 10.83 -1.71
CA SER A 89 3.09 11.19 -3.04
C SER A 89 4.46 10.60 -3.37
N PRO A 90 4.67 10.14 -4.62
CA PRO A 90 5.99 9.78 -5.13
C PRO A 90 6.86 11.03 -5.28
N GLN A 91 7.42 11.51 -4.18
CA GLN A 91 8.03 12.84 -4.03
C GLN A 91 9.04 13.14 -5.12
N ARG A 92 10.05 12.28 -5.33
CA ARG A 92 11.10 12.51 -6.35
C ARG A 92 10.54 12.57 -7.76
N PHE A 93 9.57 11.69 -8.08
CA PHE A 93 9.00 11.68 -9.42
C PHE A 93 8.31 13.01 -9.74
N PHE A 94 7.56 13.56 -8.78
CA PHE A 94 6.87 14.82 -8.94
C PHE A 94 7.80 16.03 -8.90
N GLN A 95 8.90 15.96 -8.18
CA GLN A 95 9.88 17.05 -8.10
C GLN A 95 10.86 17.05 -9.29
N GLU A 96 11.11 15.88 -9.91
CA GLU A 96 12.09 15.75 -10.98
C GLU A 96 11.47 15.93 -12.38
N ASP A 97 10.50 15.08 -12.77
CA ASP A 97 10.08 14.96 -14.17
C ASP A 97 8.60 14.62 -14.41
N VAL A 98 7.84 14.23 -13.41
CA VAL A 98 6.42 13.93 -13.58
C VAL A 98 5.55 15.14 -13.25
N LYS A 99 4.92 15.70 -14.29
CA LYS A 99 3.98 16.80 -14.09
C LYS A 99 2.72 16.34 -13.38
N VAL A 100 2.41 17.00 -12.27
CA VAL A 100 1.23 16.71 -11.46
C VAL A 100 -0.01 17.41 -12.02
N ASN A 101 -1.12 16.68 -12.10
CA ASN A 101 -2.43 17.22 -12.40
C ASN A 101 -3.01 17.88 -11.14
N LEU A 102 -2.79 19.19 -11.00
CA LEU A 102 -3.09 19.96 -9.78
C LEU A 102 -4.58 20.06 -9.42
N SER A 103 -5.48 19.72 -10.33
CA SER A 103 -6.92 19.90 -10.14
C SER A 103 -7.57 18.98 -9.13
N SER A 104 -6.85 18.02 -8.56
CA SER A 104 -7.51 17.00 -7.73
C SER A 104 -6.95 16.75 -6.33
N VAL A 105 -5.68 16.96 -6.04
CA VAL A 105 -5.10 16.53 -4.74
C VAL A 105 -3.96 17.40 -4.22
N LEU A 106 -3.23 18.10 -5.06
CA LEU A 106 -2.05 18.87 -4.70
C LEU A 106 -2.17 20.31 -5.22
N ASP A 107 -2.96 21.12 -4.54
CA ASP A 107 -2.95 22.59 -4.71
C ASP A 107 -1.75 23.18 -3.94
N SER A 108 -0.65 22.43 -3.83
CA SER A 108 0.43 22.70 -2.92
C SER A 108 1.79 22.69 -3.61
N ASP A 109 2.65 23.49 -3.07
CA ASP A 109 4.07 23.51 -3.34
C ASP A 109 4.66 22.08 -3.22
N LEU A 110 5.21 21.57 -4.32
CA LEU A 110 5.83 20.24 -4.37
C LEU A 110 7.02 20.11 -3.40
N ASP A 111 7.60 21.23 -2.95
CA ASP A 111 8.64 21.26 -1.93
C ASP A 111 8.13 20.85 -0.53
N LEU A 112 6.81 20.89 -0.33
CA LEU A 112 6.18 20.45 0.91
C LEU A 112 5.90 18.94 0.96
N LEU A 113 6.20 18.20 -0.11
CA LEU A 113 6.10 16.73 -0.11
C LEU A 113 7.16 16.13 0.83
N HIS A 114 6.77 15.10 1.55
CA HIS A 114 7.68 14.38 2.45
C HIS A 114 7.50 12.85 2.37
N GLY A 115 7.10 12.35 1.21
CA GLY A 115 6.94 10.92 0.96
C GLY A 115 8.21 10.11 1.20
N ASP A 116 9.38 10.65 0.89
CA ASP A 116 10.67 10.00 1.15
C ASP A 116 10.88 9.78 2.65
N LYS A 117 10.71 10.85 3.46
CA LYS A 117 10.82 10.79 4.91
C LYS A 117 9.78 9.87 5.53
N TYR A 118 8.54 9.93 5.06
CA TYR A 118 7.47 9.05 5.52
C TYR A 118 7.84 7.57 5.35
N LEU A 119 8.31 7.19 4.16
CA LEU A 119 8.75 5.81 3.89
C LEU A 119 10.00 5.42 4.66
N GLU A 120 10.94 6.35 4.85
CA GLU A 120 12.11 6.12 5.68
C GLU A 120 11.72 5.80 7.12
N GLU A 121 10.88 6.62 7.75
CA GLU A 121 10.43 6.44 9.14
C GLU A 121 9.69 5.10 9.35
N ILE A 122 8.92 4.63 8.37
CA ILE A 122 8.25 3.32 8.45
C ILE A 122 9.28 2.22 8.70
N PHE A 123 10.33 2.15 7.88
CA PHE A 123 11.26 1.03 7.88
C PHE A 123 12.47 1.22 8.81
N THR A 124 12.78 2.45 9.23
CA THR A 124 13.90 2.71 10.16
C THR A 124 13.46 2.92 11.60
N ASN A 125 12.18 3.22 11.83
CA ASN A 125 11.68 3.54 13.17
C ASN A 125 10.46 2.70 13.54
N TYR A 126 9.32 2.82 12.83
CA TYR A 126 8.05 2.22 13.28
C TYR A 126 8.09 0.70 13.27
N VAL A 127 8.45 0.10 12.14
CA VAL A 127 8.52 -1.37 11.98
C VAL A 127 9.53 -1.98 12.93
N PRO A 128 10.80 -1.53 12.99
CA PRO A 128 11.77 -2.11 13.93
C PRO A 128 11.36 -2.00 15.40
N SER A 129 10.79 -0.85 15.80
CA SER A 129 10.35 -0.63 17.18
C SER A 129 9.23 -1.60 17.57
N LEU A 130 8.25 -1.82 16.70
CA LEU A 130 7.11 -2.69 16.98
C LEU A 130 7.50 -4.18 16.91
N LEU A 131 8.35 -4.59 15.98
CA LEU A 131 8.88 -5.95 15.94
C LEU A 131 9.74 -6.27 17.18
N SER A 132 10.54 -5.30 17.64
CA SER A 132 11.30 -5.43 18.89
C SER A 132 10.39 -5.61 20.11
N LEU A 133 9.27 -4.88 20.17
CA LEU A 133 8.27 -5.03 21.23
C LEU A 133 7.67 -6.45 21.26
N LEU A 134 7.49 -7.06 20.10
CA LEU A 134 7.00 -8.44 19.96
C LEU A 134 8.11 -9.49 20.11
N ASN A 135 9.37 -9.08 20.26
CA ASN A 135 10.54 -9.95 20.24
C ASN A 135 10.61 -10.83 18.97
N LEU A 136 10.31 -10.24 17.82
CA LEU A 136 10.28 -10.90 16.52
C LEU A 136 11.30 -10.27 15.55
N GLN A 137 11.78 -11.10 14.63
CA GLN A 137 12.56 -10.69 13.46
C GLN A 137 11.87 -11.25 12.22
N ILE A 138 11.44 -10.35 11.33
CA ILE A 138 10.82 -10.71 10.06
C ILE A 138 11.69 -10.19 8.94
N THR A 139 11.97 -11.06 7.96
CA THR A 139 12.85 -10.72 6.83
C THR A 139 12.11 -9.88 5.78
N PRO A 140 12.83 -9.15 4.92
CA PRO A 140 12.23 -8.45 3.79
C PRO A 140 11.44 -9.37 2.85
N GLU A 141 11.86 -10.62 2.68
CA GLU A 141 11.20 -11.64 1.85
C GLU A 141 9.77 -11.93 2.35
N ASN A 142 9.60 -11.90 3.67
CA ASN A 142 8.33 -12.14 4.34
C ASN A 142 7.56 -10.84 4.67
N THR A 143 8.00 -9.71 4.13
CA THR A 143 7.38 -8.41 4.35
C THR A 143 6.68 -7.92 3.07
N ALA A 144 5.41 -7.54 3.22
CA ALA A 144 4.64 -6.86 2.17
C ALA A 144 4.23 -5.46 2.61
N LEU A 145 4.18 -4.53 1.64
CA LEU A 145 3.60 -3.20 1.80
C LEU A 145 2.31 -3.11 0.98
N ILE A 146 1.25 -2.55 1.56
CA ILE A 146 -0.06 -2.45 0.93
C ILE A 146 -0.64 -1.05 1.05
N GLY A 147 -1.29 -0.59 -0.01
CA GLY A 147 -2.05 0.65 -0.02
C GLY A 147 -3.04 0.76 -1.16
N SER A 148 -3.98 1.70 -1.06
CA SER A 148 -4.93 2.02 -2.13
C SER A 148 -4.82 3.46 -2.58
N SER A 149 -5.22 3.74 -3.83
CA SER A 149 -5.22 5.10 -4.34
C SER A 149 -3.80 5.73 -4.26
N MET A 150 -3.66 6.87 -3.58
CA MET A 150 -2.35 7.46 -3.27
C MET A 150 -1.47 6.49 -2.46
N GLY A 151 -2.04 5.69 -1.54
CA GLY A 151 -1.33 4.63 -0.84
C GLY A 151 -0.82 3.53 -1.77
N GLY A 152 -1.57 3.21 -2.84
CA GLY A 152 -1.12 2.30 -3.88
C GLY A 152 0.09 2.85 -4.67
N LEU A 153 0.09 4.15 -4.99
CA LEU A 153 1.26 4.81 -5.57
C LEU A 153 2.44 4.82 -4.62
N SER A 154 2.22 5.15 -3.34
CA SER A 154 3.25 5.12 -2.31
C SER A 154 3.86 3.73 -2.14
N THR A 155 3.04 2.66 -2.24
CA THR A 155 3.50 1.26 -2.21
C THR A 155 4.45 0.96 -3.37
N LEU A 156 4.11 1.36 -4.59
CA LEU A 156 4.97 1.17 -5.77
C LEU A 156 6.24 2.04 -5.68
N TYR A 157 6.09 3.29 -5.22
CA TYR A 157 7.22 4.19 -5.00
C TYR A 157 8.17 3.67 -3.92
N ALA A 158 7.64 3.05 -2.87
CA ALA A 158 8.46 2.41 -1.84
C ALA A 158 9.31 1.25 -2.40
N ALA A 159 8.80 0.48 -3.37
CA ALA A 159 9.58 -0.58 -3.99
C ALA A 159 10.82 -0.03 -4.74
N TYR A 160 10.73 1.19 -5.29
CA TYR A 160 11.89 1.90 -5.83
C TYR A 160 12.80 2.44 -4.73
N LEU A 161 12.25 3.12 -3.74
CA LEU A 161 13.04 3.87 -2.74
C LEU A 161 13.66 2.96 -1.67
N ARG A 162 12.95 1.89 -1.30
CA ARG A 162 13.26 1.00 -0.16
C ARG A 162 13.29 -0.50 -0.56
N PRO A 163 13.93 -0.89 -1.68
CA PRO A 163 13.85 -2.26 -2.23
C PRO A 163 14.47 -3.34 -1.33
N LYS A 164 15.18 -2.94 -0.27
CA LYS A 164 15.81 -3.86 0.68
C LYS A 164 14.96 -4.15 1.91
N ASP A 165 13.89 -3.37 2.15
CA ASP A 165 13.12 -3.45 3.39
C ASP A 165 11.89 -4.37 3.26
N PHE A 166 11.43 -4.63 2.05
CA PHE A 166 10.33 -5.54 1.77
C PHE A 166 10.44 -6.09 0.33
N LYS A 167 9.70 -7.17 0.02
CA LYS A 167 9.76 -7.82 -1.30
C LYS A 167 8.43 -7.94 -2.02
N THR A 168 7.32 -7.56 -1.38
CA THR A 168 6.00 -7.64 -2.03
C THR A 168 5.27 -6.30 -1.94
N ALA A 169 4.94 -5.73 -3.09
CA ALA A 169 4.17 -4.50 -3.23
C ALA A 169 2.73 -4.83 -3.65
N LEU A 170 1.74 -4.47 -2.83
CA LEU A 170 0.32 -4.72 -3.06
C LEU A 170 -0.41 -3.39 -3.28
N ALA A 171 -0.50 -2.93 -4.53
CA ALA A 171 -1.07 -1.65 -4.91
C ALA A 171 -2.52 -1.81 -5.42
N LEU A 172 -3.48 -1.31 -4.65
CA LEU A 172 -4.90 -1.36 -4.98
C LEU A 172 -5.33 -0.02 -5.59
N SER A 173 -5.90 -0.05 -6.79
CA SER A 173 -6.37 1.13 -7.50
C SER A 173 -5.37 2.31 -7.44
N PRO A 174 -4.08 2.14 -7.84
CA PRO A 174 -3.09 3.21 -7.78
C PRO A 174 -3.59 4.48 -8.47
N HIS A 175 -3.40 5.64 -7.86
CA HIS A 175 -3.97 6.91 -8.31
C HIS A 175 -3.25 7.50 -9.55
N TRP A 176 -3.24 6.74 -10.64
CA TRP A 176 -2.50 7.06 -11.86
C TRP A 176 -2.85 8.42 -12.47
N VAL A 177 -4.12 8.85 -12.40
CA VAL A 177 -4.60 10.09 -13.03
C VAL A 177 -3.89 11.36 -12.53
N ILE A 178 -3.24 11.30 -11.36
CA ILE A 178 -2.53 12.45 -10.80
C ILE A 178 -1.28 12.84 -11.63
N GLY A 179 -0.66 11.89 -12.31
CA GLY A 179 0.52 12.13 -13.17
C GLY A 179 0.39 11.47 -14.54
N SER A 180 -0.76 10.84 -14.80
CA SER A 180 -1.13 10.23 -16.08
C SER A 180 -0.06 9.24 -16.58
N GLU A 181 0.11 9.09 -17.90
CA GLU A 181 1.07 8.17 -18.52
C GLU A 181 2.52 8.42 -18.07
N ALA A 182 2.90 9.68 -17.82
CA ALA A 182 4.25 9.99 -17.35
C ALA A 182 4.55 9.34 -16.01
N LEU A 183 3.58 9.34 -15.09
CA LEU A 183 3.70 8.67 -13.78
C LEU A 183 3.79 7.15 -13.93
N VAL A 184 2.97 6.56 -14.81
CA VAL A 184 3.01 5.12 -15.09
C VAL A 184 4.38 4.71 -15.62
N ASN A 185 4.86 5.41 -16.68
CA ASN A 185 6.16 5.14 -17.28
C ASN A 185 7.30 5.26 -16.26
N ARG A 186 7.31 6.36 -15.48
CA ARG A 186 8.33 6.57 -14.46
C ARG A 186 8.28 5.48 -13.39
N THR A 187 7.09 5.17 -12.87
CA THR A 187 6.91 4.17 -11.82
C THR A 187 7.41 2.80 -12.29
N VAL A 188 6.93 2.29 -13.43
CA VAL A 188 7.32 0.96 -13.91
C VAL A 188 8.82 0.91 -14.24
N LYS A 189 9.38 1.96 -14.85
CA LYS A 189 10.82 2.05 -15.12
C LYS A 189 11.65 1.84 -13.85
N GLU A 190 11.27 2.48 -12.76
CA GLU A 190 12.04 2.49 -11.50
C GLU A 190 11.75 1.29 -10.59
N LEU A 191 10.68 0.52 -10.81
CA LEU A 191 10.46 -0.72 -10.05
C LEU A 191 11.69 -1.63 -10.12
N PRO A 192 11.95 -2.45 -9.08
CA PRO A 192 13.06 -3.39 -9.04
C PRO A 192 13.13 -4.32 -10.26
N ALA A 193 14.25 -5.01 -10.42
CA ALA A 193 14.38 -6.01 -11.49
C ALA A 193 13.41 -7.18 -11.30
N PRO A 194 12.84 -7.73 -12.40
CA PRO A 194 12.00 -8.92 -12.34
C PRO A 194 12.65 -10.07 -11.56
N GLY A 195 11.84 -10.86 -10.86
CA GLY A 195 12.30 -11.97 -10.02
C GLY A 195 12.86 -11.56 -8.65
N THR A 196 13.01 -10.26 -8.35
CA THR A 196 13.49 -9.78 -7.05
C THR A 196 12.39 -9.33 -6.10
N HIS A 197 11.23 -8.96 -6.66
CA HIS A 197 10.05 -8.50 -5.93
C HIS A 197 8.79 -9.05 -6.57
N LYS A 198 7.75 -9.23 -5.75
CA LYS A 198 6.38 -9.48 -6.22
C LYS A 198 5.61 -8.16 -6.27
N VAL A 199 4.89 -7.92 -7.35
CA VAL A 199 4.07 -6.71 -7.54
C VAL A 199 2.63 -7.10 -7.89
N TRP A 200 1.69 -6.65 -7.07
CA TRP A 200 0.26 -6.75 -7.35
C TRP A 200 -0.30 -5.37 -7.67
N MET A 201 -1.12 -5.31 -8.72
CA MET A 201 -1.93 -4.15 -9.04
C MET A 201 -3.38 -4.54 -9.23
N SER A 202 -4.31 -3.62 -8.97
CA SER A 202 -5.73 -3.85 -9.26
C SER A 202 -6.48 -2.55 -9.49
N ARG A 203 -7.64 -2.63 -10.13
CA ARG A 203 -8.62 -1.56 -10.22
C ARG A 203 -10.06 -2.09 -10.22
N GLY A 204 -11.01 -1.25 -9.89
CA GLY A 204 -12.42 -1.49 -10.14
C GLY A 204 -12.83 -1.06 -11.56
N THR A 205 -14.16 -0.93 -11.78
CA THR A 205 -14.74 -0.49 -13.06
C THR A 205 -15.79 0.60 -12.90
N LYS A 206 -15.91 1.21 -11.72
CA LYS A 206 -16.91 2.25 -11.44
C LYS A 206 -16.27 3.51 -10.87
N GLY A 207 -16.87 4.66 -11.22
CA GLY A 207 -16.40 5.97 -10.75
C GLY A 207 -14.95 6.21 -11.12
N LEU A 208 -14.15 6.71 -10.21
CA LEU A 208 -12.74 7.03 -10.42
C LEU A 208 -11.91 5.82 -10.92
N ASP A 209 -12.22 4.60 -10.46
CA ASP A 209 -11.51 3.40 -10.92
C ASP A 209 -11.73 3.09 -12.40
N ALA A 210 -12.83 3.55 -13.00
CA ALA A 210 -13.03 3.42 -14.44
C ALA A 210 -12.07 4.32 -15.25
N GLU A 211 -11.69 5.48 -14.69
CA GLU A 211 -10.76 6.41 -15.32
C GLU A 211 -9.31 5.88 -15.31
N TYR A 212 -9.02 4.88 -14.46
CA TYR A 212 -7.69 4.26 -14.36
C TYR A 212 -7.41 3.24 -15.47
N GLU A 213 -8.43 2.82 -16.21
CA GLU A 213 -8.29 1.76 -17.23
C GLU A 213 -7.11 1.97 -18.18
N PRO A 214 -6.99 3.10 -18.91
CA PRO A 214 -5.89 3.26 -19.86
C PRO A 214 -4.51 3.29 -19.19
N PHE A 215 -4.43 3.80 -17.97
CA PHE A 215 -3.17 3.87 -17.22
C PHE A 215 -2.77 2.52 -16.63
N GLN A 216 -3.74 1.74 -16.13
CA GLN A 216 -3.46 0.41 -15.63
C GLN A 216 -3.10 -0.55 -16.77
N ASP A 217 -3.78 -0.45 -17.92
CA ASP A 217 -3.46 -1.25 -19.10
C ASP A 217 -2.03 -0.95 -19.59
N LEU A 218 -1.63 0.34 -19.61
CA LEU A 218 -0.26 0.74 -19.90
C LEU A 218 0.75 0.19 -18.87
N ALA A 219 0.42 0.26 -17.57
CA ALA A 219 1.28 -0.28 -16.53
C ALA A 219 1.47 -1.80 -16.71
N ASP A 220 0.39 -2.52 -16.99
CA ASP A 220 0.40 -3.97 -17.21
C ASP A 220 1.28 -4.35 -18.41
N GLU A 221 1.16 -3.62 -19.53
CA GLU A 221 2.01 -3.80 -20.71
C GLU A 221 3.49 -3.57 -20.40
N LEU A 222 3.80 -2.44 -19.75
CA LEU A 222 5.17 -2.07 -19.41
C LEU A 222 5.81 -3.04 -18.41
N MET A 223 5.05 -3.61 -17.48
CA MET A 223 5.54 -4.64 -16.56
C MET A 223 5.99 -5.89 -17.33
N LEU A 224 5.20 -6.34 -18.30
CA LEU A 224 5.56 -7.49 -19.15
C LEU A 224 6.77 -7.18 -20.03
N ILE A 225 6.82 -5.98 -20.65
CA ILE A 225 7.99 -5.53 -21.43
C ILE A 225 9.25 -5.48 -20.58
N LYS A 226 9.15 -5.05 -19.33
CA LYS A 226 10.27 -5.03 -18.37
C LYS A 226 10.76 -6.44 -18.01
N GLY A 227 9.95 -7.49 -18.25
CA GLY A 227 10.30 -8.88 -18.03
C GLY A 227 9.68 -9.53 -16.79
N TYR A 228 8.75 -8.85 -16.13
CA TYR A 228 7.95 -9.46 -15.07
C TYR A 228 7.08 -10.58 -15.64
N GLN A 229 6.88 -11.64 -14.85
CA GLN A 229 6.15 -12.83 -15.27
C GLN A 229 4.76 -12.84 -14.59
N LYS A 230 3.72 -12.85 -15.43
CA LYS A 230 2.35 -12.86 -14.96
C LYS A 230 2.07 -14.07 -14.06
N ASP A 231 1.35 -13.85 -12.96
CA ASP A 231 0.97 -14.82 -11.94
C ASP A 231 2.17 -15.47 -11.20
N PHE A 232 3.39 -14.98 -11.42
CA PHE A 232 4.59 -15.38 -10.70
C PHE A 232 5.12 -14.24 -9.81
N ASP A 233 5.70 -13.20 -10.42
CA ASP A 233 6.20 -12.02 -9.72
C ASP A 233 5.40 -10.75 -10.01
N PHE A 234 4.43 -10.82 -10.91
CA PHE A 234 3.48 -9.76 -11.22
C PHE A 234 2.05 -10.30 -11.39
N ALA A 235 1.09 -9.64 -10.78
CA ALA A 235 -0.31 -9.86 -11.06
C ALA A 235 -1.08 -8.54 -11.14
N SER A 236 -1.99 -8.45 -12.11
CA SER A 236 -2.92 -7.34 -12.25
C SER A 236 -4.34 -7.86 -12.40
N LYS A 237 -5.31 -7.23 -11.69
CA LYS A 237 -6.68 -7.72 -11.69
C LYS A 237 -7.72 -6.60 -11.74
N VAL A 238 -8.71 -6.77 -12.64
CA VAL A 238 -9.86 -5.88 -12.76
C VAL A 238 -11.05 -6.48 -12.01
N PHE A 239 -11.55 -5.77 -11.00
CA PHE A 239 -12.73 -6.18 -10.23
C PHE A 239 -13.98 -5.49 -10.77
N LYS A 240 -14.77 -6.23 -11.53
CA LYS A 240 -16.00 -5.72 -12.15
C LYS A 240 -17.01 -5.26 -11.09
N LYS A 241 -17.68 -4.13 -11.36
CA LYS A 241 -18.73 -3.53 -10.52
C LYS A 241 -18.25 -2.97 -9.17
N THR A 242 -16.95 -2.97 -8.88
CA THR A 242 -16.36 -2.27 -7.73
C THR A 242 -15.92 -0.86 -8.12
N GLY A 243 -15.81 0.02 -7.14
CA GLY A 243 -15.38 1.41 -7.31
C GLY A 243 -14.31 1.79 -6.30
N HIS A 244 -13.92 3.05 -6.31
CA HIS A 244 -12.80 3.60 -5.53
C HIS A 244 -13.19 3.88 -4.07
N ASN A 245 -13.26 2.85 -3.25
CA ASN A 245 -13.60 2.97 -1.82
C ASN A 245 -13.23 1.72 -1.01
N GLU A 246 -13.20 1.89 0.32
CA GLU A 246 -12.81 0.89 1.31
C GLU A 246 -13.63 -0.40 1.21
N SER A 247 -14.94 -0.30 1.03
CA SER A 247 -15.80 -1.49 0.91
C SER A 247 -15.50 -2.30 -0.34
N SER A 248 -15.13 -1.64 -1.43
CA SER A 248 -14.69 -2.33 -2.64
C SER A 248 -13.37 -3.05 -2.41
N TRP A 249 -12.37 -2.36 -1.83
CA TRP A 249 -11.07 -2.96 -1.53
C TRP A 249 -11.18 -4.10 -0.52
N ALA A 250 -11.96 -3.95 0.53
CA ALA A 250 -12.26 -5.02 1.49
C ALA A 250 -12.85 -6.26 0.79
N SER A 251 -13.75 -6.07 -0.17
CA SER A 251 -14.45 -7.18 -0.85
C SER A 251 -13.54 -8.11 -1.65
N TYR A 252 -12.33 -7.68 -2.00
CA TYR A 252 -11.38 -8.48 -2.78
C TYR A 252 -9.96 -8.53 -2.20
N LEU A 253 -9.79 -8.09 -0.96
CA LEU A 253 -8.48 -8.06 -0.28
C LEU A 253 -7.83 -9.44 -0.18
N ASP A 254 -8.61 -10.50 -0.15
CA ASP A 254 -8.13 -11.88 -0.16
C ASP A 254 -7.21 -12.19 -1.36
N TYR A 255 -7.46 -11.57 -2.53
CA TYR A 255 -6.67 -11.86 -3.74
C TYR A 255 -5.22 -11.39 -3.64
N PRO A 256 -4.91 -10.11 -3.33
CA PRO A 256 -3.52 -9.69 -3.16
C PRO A 256 -2.83 -10.41 -2.00
N LEU A 257 -3.55 -10.74 -0.92
CA LEU A 257 -2.97 -11.50 0.19
C LEU A 257 -2.60 -12.93 -0.23
N ARG A 258 -3.45 -13.63 -1.01
CA ARG A 258 -3.11 -14.96 -1.56
C ARG A 258 -1.93 -14.89 -2.53
N PHE A 259 -1.86 -13.86 -3.40
CA PHE A 259 -0.72 -13.66 -4.30
C PHE A 259 0.59 -13.52 -3.53
N TRP A 260 0.56 -12.88 -2.38
CA TRP A 260 1.74 -12.75 -1.51
C TRP A 260 2.05 -14.03 -0.75
N LEU A 261 1.07 -14.62 -0.07
CA LEU A 261 1.26 -15.74 0.89
C LEU A 261 1.31 -17.13 0.24
N ASN A 262 0.85 -17.28 -1.01
CA ASN A 262 1.08 -18.51 -1.77
C ASN A 262 2.52 -18.50 -2.29
N ASN A 263 3.31 -19.44 -1.83
CA ASN A 263 4.65 -19.71 -2.33
C ASN A 263 4.62 -20.52 -3.62
#